data_b352544d9205e380a0200ff70b709688
#
_entry.id   b352544d9205e380a0200ff70b709688
#
_cell.length_a   1.000
_cell.length_b   1.000
_cell.length_c   1.000
_cell.angle_alpha   90.00
_cell.angle_beta   90.00
_cell.angle_gamma   90.00
#
_symmetry.space_group_name_H-M   'P 1'
#
loop_
_entity.id
_entity.type
_entity.pdbx_description
1 polymer ?
#
loop_
_entity_poly.entity_id
_entity_poly.type
_entity_poly.pdbx_seq_one_letter_code
_entity_poly.pdbx_strand_id
1 'polypeptide(L)'
;MYYKLFIEGDSGEKIEITDHTVIQNVEFNLYQNDKLANDRSDQLFADVTVCGVLNDKSKNETKAISEWARKTDKANIYKKVDITVYESPKDSEPIRDYFFKFMFCSSYYEKFLEHTDNENSGAIGTFCLKMKQRKGEIDTIKVE
;
A
#
# COMPACT_ATOMS: atom_id res chain seq x y z
N MET A 1 1.50 -12.10 11.54
CA MET A 1 2.19 -11.39 10.46
C MET A 1 2.43 -9.93 10.83
N TYR A 2 3.50 -9.39 10.34
CA TYR A 2 3.93 -8.03 10.61
C TYR A 2 4.34 -7.37 9.29
N TYR A 3 3.90 -6.13 9.08
CA TYR A 3 4.08 -5.44 7.81
C TYR A 3 4.68 -4.06 8.01
N LYS A 4 5.53 -3.66 7.06
CA LYS A 4 6.02 -2.28 6.97
C LYS A 4 5.71 -1.76 5.58
N LEU A 5 5.27 -0.53 5.51
CA LEU A 5 4.96 0.17 4.26
C LEU A 5 5.81 1.43 4.17
N PHE A 6 6.51 1.59 3.06
CA PHE A 6 7.30 2.77 2.75
C PHE A 6 6.86 3.31 1.40
N ILE A 7 6.47 4.57 1.35
CA ILE A 7 6.06 5.26 0.14
C ILE A 7 6.95 6.49 0.01
N GLU A 8 7.57 6.68 -1.15
CA GLU A 8 8.47 7.80 -1.39
C GLU A 8 8.16 8.45 -2.74
N GLY A 9 7.95 9.77 -2.72
CA GLY A 9 7.76 10.56 -3.92
C GLY A 9 9.08 11.08 -4.49
N ASP A 10 9.04 11.56 -5.72
CA ASP A 10 10.23 12.10 -6.40
C ASP A 10 10.78 13.37 -5.74
N SER A 11 9.95 14.10 -5.03
CA SER A 11 10.38 15.30 -4.29
C SER A 11 10.97 14.99 -2.93
N GLY A 12 11.09 13.69 -2.59
CA GLY A 12 11.66 13.25 -1.32
C GLY A 12 10.65 13.12 -0.18
N GLU A 13 9.37 13.38 -0.42
CA GLU A 13 8.33 13.16 0.57
C GLU A 13 8.19 11.66 0.88
N LYS A 14 8.05 11.34 2.16
CA LYS A 14 8.01 9.95 2.62
C LYS A 14 6.80 9.70 3.49
N ILE A 15 6.17 8.55 3.27
CA ILE A 15 5.12 8.02 4.13
C ILE A 15 5.61 6.67 4.63
N GLU A 16 5.72 6.50 5.94
CA GLU A 16 6.24 5.27 6.53
C GLU A 16 5.29 4.77 7.60
N ILE A 17 4.80 3.55 7.43
CA ILE A 17 3.99 2.85 8.45
C ILE A 17 4.79 1.62 8.87
N THR A 18 5.41 1.71 10.05
CA THR A 18 6.29 0.67 10.57
C THR A 18 5.80 0.04 11.86
N ASP A 19 4.80 0.64 12.50
CA ASP A 19 4.23 0.09 13.73
C ASP A 19 3.47 -1.20 13.39
N HIS A 20 3.83 -2.29 14.05
CA HIS A 20 3.30 -3.62 13.74
C HIS A 20 1.81 -3.78 14.06
N THR A 21 1.23 -2.83 14.78
CA THR A 21 -0.19 -2.90 15.15
C THR A 21 -1.10 -2.20 14.13
N VAL A 22 -0.54 -1.47 13.16
CA VAL A 22 -1.32 -0.67 12.23
C VAL A 22 -1.82 -1.46 11.03
N ILE A 23 -0.90 -2.03 10.25
CA ILE A 23 -1.29 -2.76 9.03
C ILE A 23 -1.73 -4.16 9.40
N GLN A 24 -2.93 -4.52 8.97
CA GLN A 24 -3.55 -5.82 9.29
C GLN A 24 -3.56 -6.77 8.11
N ASN A 25 -3.51 -6.23 6.89
CA ASN A 25 -3.65 -7.05 5.69
C ASN A 25 -2.90 -6.42 4.52
N VAL A 26 -2.15 -7.25 3.80
CA VAL A 26 -1.49 -6.88 2.54
C VAL A 26 -1.80 -7.96 1.52
N GLU A 27 -2.27 -7.53 0.35
CA GLU A 27 -2.62 -8.43 -0.73
C GLU A 27 -1.95 -7.94 -2.01
N PHE A 28 -1.21 -8.83 -2.66
CA PHE A 28 -0.51 -8.54 -3.92
C PHE A 28 -1.08 -9.41 -5.02
N ASN A 29 -1.50 -8.78 -6.13
CA ASN A 29 -2.09 -9.49 -7.27
C ASN A 29 -1.37 -9.13 -8.56
N LEU A 30 -1.08 -10.17 -9.35
CA LEU A 30 -0.69 -10.04 -10.74
C LEU A 30 -1.81 -10.66 -11.57
N TYR A 31 -2.30 -9.93 -12.56
CA TYR A 31 -3.39 -10.43 -13.38
C TYR A 31 -3.30 -9.91 -14.80
N GLN A 32 -3.99 -10.59 -15.70
CA GLN A 32 -3.99 -10.32 -17.12
C GLN A 32 -5.43 -10.16 -17.60
N ASN A 33 -5.71 -9.05 -18.31
CA ASN A 33 -7.04 -8.82 -18.87
C ASN A 33 -7.28 -9.61 -20.15
N ASP A 34 -6.22 -9.89 -20.92
CA ASP A 34 -6.32 -10.69 -22.15
C ASP A 34 -5.80 -12.10 -21.88
N LYS A 35 -6.46 -13.09 -22.48
CA LYS A 35 -6.11 -14.49 -22.36
C LYS A 35 -4.99 -14.91 -23.31
N LEU A 36 -4.61 -14.05 -24.27
CA LEU A 36 -3.58 -14.35 -25.26
C LEU A 36 -2.21 -13.94 -24.74
N ALA A 37 -1.29 -14.89 -24.70
CA ALA A 37 0.04 -14.68 -24.15
C ALA A 37 0.89 -13.69 -24.93
N ASN A 38 0.65 -13.54 -26.23
CA ASN A 38 1.40 -12.62 -27.09
C ASN A 38 1.07 -11.15 -26.82
N ASP A 39 -0.07 -10.85 -26.20
CA ASP A 39 -0.45 -9.50 -25.82
C ASP A 39 -0.16 -9.20 -24.36
N ARG A 40 0.56 -10.08 -23.69
CA ARG A 40 0.75 -10.06 -22.25
C ARG A 40 1.40 -8.78 -21.73
N SER A 41 2.38 -8.22 -22.46
CA SER A 41 3.11 -7.03 -22.01
C SER A 41 2.19 -5.82 -21.80
N ASP A 42 1.14 -5.71 -22.61
CA ASP A 42 0.19 -4.60 -22.52
C ASP A 42 -1.01 -4.90 -21.61
N GLN A 43 -1.25 -6.16 -21.31
CA GLN A 43 -2.43 -6.62 -20.59
C GLN A 43 -2.14 -7.11 -19.18
N LEU A 44 -0.88 -7.13 -18.80
CA LEU A 44 -0.47 -7.58 -17.47
C LEU A 44 -0.52 -6.40 -16.49
N PHE A 45 -1.21 -6.61 -15.38
CA PHE A 45 -1.40 -5.62 -14.34
C PHE A 45 -0.95 -6.14 -12.98
N ALA A 46 -0.52 -5.22 -12.14
CA ALA A 46 -0.18 -5.52 -10.74
C ALA A 46 -0.90 -4.54 -9.84
N ASP A 47 -1.49 -5.04 -8.77
CA ASP A 47 -2.03 -4.19 -7.73
C ASP A 47 -1.68 -4.72 -6.34
N VAL A 48 -1.69 -3.80 -5.38
CA VAL A 48 -1.45 -4.10 -3.97
C VAL A 48 -2.53 -3.41 -3.16
N THR A 49 -3.12 -4.15 -2.24
CA THR A 49 -4.08 -3.60 -1.28
C THR A 49 -3.47 -3.70 0.11
N VAL A 50 -3.46 -2.58 0.82
CA VAL A 50 -2.99 -2.47 2.20
C VAL A 50 -4.13 -1.94 3.05
N CYS A 51 -4.53 -2.71 4.05
CA CYS A 51 -5.58 -2.32 4.98
C CYS A 51 -5.08 -2.35 6.41
N GLY A 52 -5.56 -1.45 7.23
CA GLY A 52 -5.14 -1.38 8.61
C GLY A 52 -6.07 -0.54 9.48
N VAL A 53 -5.62 -0.26 10.68
CA VAL A 53 -6.39 0.51 11.65
C VAL A 53 -6.03 1.99 11.59
N LEU A 54 -7.04 2.82 11.76
CA LEU A 54 -6.91 4.26 11.88
C LEU A 54 -6.91 4.62 13.35
N ASN A 55 -5.77 5.10 13.85
CA ASN A 55 -5.61 5.50 15.26
C ASN A 55 -4.50 6.55 15.35
N ASP A 56 -4.07 6.87 16.57
CA ASP A 56 -3.04 7.89 16.79
C ASP A 56 -1.68 7.53 16.14
N LYS A 57 -1.41 6.25 15.93
CA LYS A 57 -0.16 5.79 15.31
C LYS A 57 -0.16 5.86 13.79
N SER A 58 -1.32 6.03 13.18
CA SER A 58 -1.46 6.04 11.72
C SER A 58 -2.13 7.29 11.16
N LYS A 59 -2.64 8.18 12.00
CA LYS A 59 -3.43 9.33 11.54
C LYS A 59 -2.68 10.28 10.62
N ASN A 60 -1.40 10.52 10.85
CA ASN A 60 -0.62 11.42 10.02
C ASN A 60 -0.26 10.77 8.68
N GLU A 61 0.10 9.50 8.72
CA GLU A 61 0.47 8.72 7.53
C GLU A 61 -0.75 8.51 6.62
N THR A 62 -1.90 8.19 7.19
CA THR A 62 -3.13 8.02 6.42
C THR A 62 -3.62 9.34 5.84
N LYS A 63 -3.43 10.45 6.56
CA LYS A 63 -3.70 11.79 6.00
C LYS A 63 -2.85 12.05 4.77
N ALA A 64 -1.55 11.75 4.84
CA ALA A 64 -0.65 11.91 3.70
C ALA A 64 -1.04 11.00 2.52
N ILE A 65 -1.49 9.79 2.80
CA ILE A 65 -2.00 8.88 1.76
C ILE A 65 -3.25 9.47 1.10
N SER A 66 -4.16 10.04 1.88
CA SER A 66 -5.36 10.67 1.33
C SER A 66 -5.03 11.86 0.43
N GLU A 67 -3.98 12.61 0.75
CA GLU A 67 -3.50 13.69 -0.07
C GLU A 67 -2.91 13.18 -1.39
N TRP A 68 -2.15 12.10 -1.34
CA TRP A 68 -1.64 11.43 -2.53
C TRP A 68 -2.79 10.93 -3.42
N ALA A 69 -3.80 10.34 -2.83
CA ALA A 69 -4.96 9.82 -3.57
C ALA A 69 -5.69 10.90 -4.39
N ARG A 70 -5.56 12.17 -4.00
CA ARG A 70 -6.21 13.29 -4.69
C ARG A 70 -5.33 13.96 -5.76
N LYS A 71 -4.07 13.53 -5.90
CA LYS A 71 -3.17 14.13 -6.88
C LYS A 71 -3.57 13.72 -8.30
N THR A 72 -3.55 14.67 -9.21
CA THR A 72 -3.91 14.45 -10.62
C THR A 72 -2.79 14.77 -11.59
N ASP A 73 -1.75 15.48 -11.15
CA ASP A 73 -0.63 15.87 -11.99
C ASP A 73 0.39 14.74 -12.12
N LYS A 74 0.92 14.52 -13.30
CA LYS A 74 1.83 13.42 -13.61
C LYS A 74 3.07 13.38 -12.72
N ALA A 75 3.53 14.53 -12.25
CA ALA A 75 4.72 14.61 -11.41
C ALA A 75 4.52 14.00 -10.02
N ASN A 76 3.27 13.95 -9.53
CA ASN A 76 2.97 13.54 -8.16
C ASN A 76 2.07 12.30 -8.05
N ILE A 77 1.56 11.79 -9.18
CA ILE A 77 0.71 10.61 -9.19
C ILE A 77 1.49 9.34 -8.80
N TYR A 78 2.70 9.18 -9.36
CA TYR A 78 3.47 7.96 -9.17
C TYR A 78 4.47 8.11 -8.05
N LYS A 79 4.55 7.08 -7.20
CA LYS A 79 5.49 7.02 -6.10
C LYS A 79 6.15 5.65 -6.03
N LYS A 80 7.31 5.60 -5.41
CA LYS A 80 7.98 4.34 -5.09
C LYS A 80 7.31 3.75 -3.85
N VAL A 81 7.08 2.45 -3.87
CA VAL A 81 6.46 1.74 -2.75
C VAL A 81 7.29 0.52 -2.42
N ASP A 82 7.58 0.35 -1.14
CA ASP A 82 8.26 -0.83 -0.61
C ASP A 82 7.39 -1.41 0.50
N ILE A 83 7.11 -2.70 0.40
CA ILE A 83 6.30 -3.41 1.40
C ILE A 83 7.08 -4.63 1.85
N THR A 84 7.36 -4.72 3.15
CA THR A 84 8.02 -5.87 3.74
C THR A 84 7.05 -6.64 4.61
N VAL A 85 7.12 -7.96 4.54
CA VAL A 85 6.26 -8.87 5.29
C VAL A 85 7.13 -9.73 6.18
N TYR A 86 6.86 -9.70 7.48
CA TYR A 86 7.56 -10.49 8.49
C TYR A 86 6.58 -11.48 9.12
N GLU A 87 7.10 -12.62 9.52
CA GLU A 87 6.31 -13.60 10.24
C GLU A 87 6.01 -13.13 11.67
N SER A 88 6.99 -12.47 12.30
CA SER A 88 6.91 -11.96 13.67
C SER A 88 7.60 -10.60 13.77
N PRO A 89 7.15 -9.70 14.67
CA PRO A 89 7.85 -8.44 14.90
C PRO A 89 9.29 -8.58 15.39
N LYS A 90 9.66 -9.75 15.88
CA LYS A 90 11.02 -10.04 16.37
C LYS A 90 11.97 -10.49 15.27
N ASP A 91 11.45 -10.81 14.09
CA ASP A 91 12.27 -11.29 13.00
C ASP A 91 13.08 -10.14 12.39
N SER A 92 14.34 -10.39 12.12
CA SER A 92 15.23 -9.43 11.46
C SER A 92 15.11 -9.50 9.94
N GLU A 93 14.66 -10.63 9.40
CA GLU A 93 14.56 -10.84 7.97
C GLU A 93 13.10 -11.02 7.55
N PRO A 94 12.66 -10.33 6.48
CA PRO A 94 11.31 -10.50 5.98
C PRO A 94 11.15 -11.84 5.24
N ILE A 95 9.93 -12.40 5.28
CA ILE A 95 9.60 -13.53 4.40
C ILE A 95 9.36 -13.06 2.97
N ARG A 96 9.03 -11.80 2.80
CA ARG A 96 8.79 -11.23 1.46
C ARG A 96 9.04 -9.73 1.48
N ASP A 97 9.67 -9.24 0.42
CA ASP A 97 9.86 -7.82 0.19
C ASP A 97 9.40 -7.49 -1.24
N TYR A 98 8.47 -6.54 -1.34
CA TYR A 98 7.93 -6.08 -2.62
C TYR A 98 8.38 -4.65 -2.87
N PHE A 99 8.99 -4.40 -4.03
CA PHE A 99 9.42 -3.06 -4.42
C PHE A 99 8.82 -2.68 -5.76
N PHE A 100 8.20 -1.49 -5.79
CA PHE A 100 7.53 -0.94 -6.96
C PHE A 100 8.05 0.47 -7.22
N LYS A 101 8.41 0.77 -8.45
CA LYS A 101 8.93 2.10 -8.80
C LYS A 101 7.83 3.11 -9.15
N PHE A 102 6.74 2.66 -9.74
CA PHE A 102 5.75 3.54 -10.35
C PHE A 102 4.34 3.14 -9.95
N MET A 103 4.03 3.30 -8.66
CA MET A 103 2.69 3.00 -8.14
C MET A 103 1.85 4.26 -8.06
N PHE A 104 0.58 4.15 -8.41
CA PHE A 104 -0.38 5.20 -8.15
C PHE A 104 -1.50 4.68 -7.25
N CYS A 105 -2.13 5.60 -6.53
CA CYS A 105 -3.26 5.25 -5.69
C CYS A 105 -4.52 5.14 -6.55
N SER A 106 -5.05 3.93 -6.70
CA SER A 106 -6.27 3.70 -7.47
C SER A 106 -7.51 3.83 -6.63
N SER A 107 -7.40 3.60 -5.32
CA SER A 107 -8.52 3.69 -4.40
C SER A 107 -8.01 3.87 -2.98
N TYR A 108 -8.63 4.75 -2.24
CA TYR A 108 -8.37 4.91 -0.83
C TYR A 108 -9.67 5.22 -0.12
N TYR A 109 -9.96 4.51 0.96
CA TYR A 109 -11.12 4.82 1.77
C TYR A 109 -10.83 4.64 3.25
N GLU A 110 -11.61 5.35 4.06
CA GLU A 110 -11.60 5.25 5.50
C GLU A 110 -13.01 4.91 5.97
N LYS A 111 -13.09 4.06 6.97
CA LYS A 111 -14.36 3.69 7.59
C LYS A 111 -14.22 3.87 9.09
N PHE A 112 -15.10 4.66 9.66
CA PHE A 112 -15.09 4.92 11.09
C PHE A 112 -16.05 3.98 11.81
N LEU A 113 -15.62 3.55 13.00
CA LEU A 113 -16.44 2.66 13.84
C LEU A 113 -17.61 3.44 14.40
N GLU A 114 -18.74 2.76 14.57
CA GLU A 114 -19.87 3.33 15.26
C GLU A 114 -19.46 3.62 16.72
N HIS A 115 -20.14 4.63 17.32
CA HIS A 115 -19.93 4.95 18.72
C HIS A 115 -20.56 3.84 19.59
N THR A 116 -19.78 2.79 19.79
CA THR A 116 -20.16 1.64 20.60
C THR A 116 -19.14 1.43 21.72
N ASP A 117 -19.26 0.32 22.44
CA ASP A 117 -18.48 0.00 23.64
C ASP A 117 -17.02 -0.37 23.35
N ASN A 118 -16.47 -0.01 22.18
CA ASN A 118 -15.09 -0.31 21.79
C ASN A 118 -14.09 0.78 22.21
N GLU A 119 -14.40 1.54 23.24
CA GLU A 119 -13.53 2.62 23.73
C GLU A 119 -12.14 2.14 24.14
N ASN A 120 -11.98 0.85 24.42
CA ASN A 120 -10.72 0.30 24.90
C ASN A 120 -9.78 -0.19 23.77
N SER A 121 -10.22 -0.18 22.53
CA SER A 121 -9.41 -0.70 21.42
C SER A 121 -8.37 0.28 20.89
N GLY A 122 -8.54 1.59 21.18
CA GLY A 122 -7.67 2.63 20.63
C GLY A 122 -7.86 2.87 19.13
N ALA A 123 -8.64 2.06 18.47
CA ALA A 123 -8.93 2.21 17.04
C ALA A 123 -10.16 3.09 16.87
N ILE A 124 -10.06 4.13 16.03
CA ILE A 124 -11.19 4.99 15.68
C ILE A 124 -11.80 4.60 14.33
N GLY A 125 -11.11 3.80 13.55
CA GLY A 125 -11.60 3.33 12.26
C GLY A 125 -10.61 2.41 11.57
N THR A 126 -10.88 2.17 10.31
CA THR A 126 -10.03 1.39 9.43
C THR A 126 -9.77 2.16 8.14
N PHE A 127 -8.70 1.80 7.46
CA PHE A 127 -8.41 2.34 6.13
C PHE A 127 -8.02 1.21 5.18
N CYS A 128 -8.25 1.42 3.90
CA CYS A 128 -7.73 0.54 2.85
C CYS A 128 -7.19 1.40 1.71
N LEU A 129 -5.96 1.07 1.31
CA LEU A 129 -5.24 1.70 0.21
C LEU A 129 -5.03 0.66 -0.88
N LYS A 130 -5.51 0.96 -2.07
CA LYS A 130 -5.23 0.14 -3.25
C LYS A 130 -4.34 0.90 -4.21
N MET A 131 -3.23 0.30 -4.57
CA MET A 131 -2.24 0.88 -5.46
C MET A 131 -2.09 0.01 -6.68
N LYS A 132 -1.85 0.63 -7.83
CA LYS A 132 -1.60 -0.07 -9.09
C LYS A 132 -0.29 0.38 -9.69
N GLN A 133 0.43 -0.57 -10.28
CA GLN A 133 1.64 -0.28 -11.03
C GLN A 133 1.28 0.39 -12.37
N ARG A 134 2.08 1.38 -12.77
CA ARG A 134 1.92 2.02 -14.07
C ARG A 134 2.00 0.99 -15.19
N LYS A 135 1.12 1.12 -16.17
CA LYS A 135 1.06 0.23 -17.32
C LYS A 135 2.42 0.17 -18.03
N GLY A 136 2.84 -1.04 -18.38
CA GLY A 136 4.11 -1.25 -19.09
C GLY A 136 5.34 -1.33 -18.20
N GLU A 137 5.19 -1.18 -16.87
CA GLU A 137 6.31 -1.18 -15.94
C GLU A 137 6.34 -2.41 -15.02
N ILE A 138 5.68 -3.48 -15.42
CA ILE A 138 5.63 -4.71 -14.61
C ILE A 138 7.02 -5.30 -14.38
N ASP A 139 7.91 -5.20 -15.38
CA ASP A 139 9.27 -5.73 -15.28
C ASP A 139 10.13 -5.01 -14.24
N THR A 140 9.71 -3.83 -13.78
CA THR A 140 10.43 -3.09 -12.74
C THR A 140 10.09 -3.52 -11.32
N ILE A 141 9.07 -4.37 -11.16
CA ILE A 141 8.67 -4.89 -9.86
C ILE A 141 9.71 -5.89 -9.38
N LYS A 142 10.13 -5.73 -8.13
CA LYS A 142 11.03 -6.68 -7.48
C LYS A 142 10.29 -7.39 -6.36
N VAL A 143 10.43 -8.70 -6.33
CA VAL A 143 9.90 -9.56 -5.27
C VAL A 143 11.06 -10.37 -4.71
N GLU A 144 11.35 -10.17 -3.44
CA GLU A 144 12.48 -10.85 -2.76
C GLU A 144 12.01 -11.64 -1.55
#